data_2b49fa8e6725177770b444f891f58e5d
#
_entry.id   2b49fa8e6725177770b444f891f58e5d
#
_cell.length_a   1.000
_cell.length_b   1.000
_cell.length_c   1.000
_cell.angle_alpha   90.00
_cell.angle_beta   90.00
_cell.angle_gamma   90.00
#
_symmetry.space_group_name_H-M   'P 1'
#
loop_
_entity.id
_entity.type
_entity.pdbx_description
1 polymer ?
#
loop_
_entity_poly.entity_id
_entity_poly.type
_entity_poly.pdbx_seq_one_letter_code
_entity_poly.pdbx_strand_id
1 'polypeptide(L)'
;MLENKSVKEIISLIKTKEASVKEVVIFYLERIKKYNPSLNAIVSIKEEEQIINEAKHKDEKFDESKPLFGLPLASKDLLDVVGFPTTCGFPGYKDYFPKKNSIIVDRQIDAGGIMIGKTNTAELGVGAHTANRLFGITPNVYGNTQSSGGSSGGAGVAVAAELLPFADGTDMMGSCRTPAAYANVYGFRPTPGLLPDYRTNDKKKNLPIISTPGCLARTPDDMAILLDVIAGEHKDCLLYTSDAADEGLGVDLGGRRI
;
A
#
# COMPACT_ATOMS: atom_id res chain seq x y z
N MET A 1 -14.31 -14.56 13.22
CA MET A 1 -14.92 -14.49 11.88
C MET A 1 -13.98 -13.92 10.82
N LEU A 2 -13.26 -12.81 11.09
CA LEU A 2 -12.41 -12.11 10.09
C LEU A 2 -10.93 -12.54 10.11
N GLU A 3 -10.47 -13.22 11.15
CA GLU A 3 -9.07 -13.65 11.29
C GLU A 3 -8.69 -14.67 10.21
N ASN A 4 -7.49 -14.53 9.65
CA ASN A 4 -6.93 -15.31 8.54
C ASN A 4 -7.73 -15.28 7.22
N LYS A 5 -8.69 -14.38 7.06
CA LYS A 5 -9.43 -14.22 5.83
C LYS A 5 -8.59 -13.53 4.74
N SER A 6 -8.75 -14.00 3.50
CA SER A 6 -8.25 -13.29 2.32
C SER A 6 -9.08 -12.03 2.06
N VAL A 7 -8.52 -11.12 1.29
CA VAL A 7 -9.24 -9.90 0.83
C VAL A 7 -10.54 -10.28 0.13
N LYS A 8 -10.50 -11.30 -0.74
CA LYS A 8 -11.67 -11.78 -1.48
C LYS A 8 -12.77 -12.28 -0.53
N GLU A 9 -12.42 -13.02 0.52
CA GLU A 9 -13.38 -13.48 1.53
C GLU A 9 -13.98 -12.32 2.31
N ILE A 10 -13.16 -11.34 2.73
CA ILE A 10 -13.63 -10.15 3.46
C ILE A 10 -14.62 -9.34 2.60
N ILE A 11 -14.29 -9.11 1.33
CA ILE A 11 -15.19 -8.42 0.40
C ILE A 11 -16.50 -9.21 0.21
N SER A 12 -16.41 -10.54 0.13
CA SER A 12 -17.61 -11.39 0.05
C SER A 12 -18.50 -11.24 1.28
N LEU A 13 -17.92 -11.25 2.50
CA LEU A 13 -18.68 -11.06 3.73
C LEU A 13 -19.38 -9.69 3.79
N ILE A 14 -18.72 -8.63 3.31
CA ILE A 14 -19.33 -7.30 3.21
C ILE A 14 -20.49 -7.32 2.19
N LYS A 15 -20.26 -7.94 1.04
CA LYS A 15 -21.26 -8.04 -0.04
C LYS A 15 -22.52 -8.83 0.37
N THR A 16 -22.33 -9.94 1.08
CA THR A 16 -23.43 -10.76 1.60
C THR A 16 -24.07 -10.20 2.87
N LYS A 17 -23.53 -9.09 3.40
CA LYS A 17 -23.94 -8.46 4.68
C LYS A 17 -23.76 -9.38 5.90
N GLU A 18 -22.88 -10.37 5.80
CA GLU A 18 -22.45 -11.20 6.93
C GLU A 18 -21.49 -10.44 7.85
N ALA A 19 -20.80 -9.44 7.31
CA ALA A 19 -20.04 -8.45 8.08
C ALA A 19 -20.29 -7.05 7.52
N SER A 20 -20.39 -6.06 8.40
CA SER A 20 -20.41 -4.64 8.00
C SER A 20 -18.99 -4.13 7.77
N VAL A 21 -18.84 -3.06 6.98
CA VAL A 21 -17.57 -2.33 6.83
C VAL A 21 -17.04 -1.89 8.19
N LYS A 22 -17.93 -1.40 9.05
CA LYS A 22 -17.58 -1.00 10.42
C LYS A 22 -16.95 -2.16 11.21
N GLU A 23 -17.53 -3.36 11.15
CA GLU A 23 -16.98 -4.53 11.85
C GLU A 23 -15.60 -4.93 11.29
N VAL A 24 -15.42 -4.90 9.98
CA VAL A 24 -14.12 -5.13 9.34
C VAL A 24 -13.09 -4.11 9.81
N VAL A 25 -13.42 -2.84 9.81
CA VAL A 25 -12.52 -1.77 10.24
C VAL A 25 -12.17 -1.90 11.72
N ILE A 26 -13.16 -2.18 12.58
CA ILE A 26 -12.93 -2.39 14.03
C ILE A 26 -11.98 -3.57 14.24
N PHE A 27 -12.15 -4.68 13.54
CA PHE A 27 -11.26 -5.84 13.63
C PHE A 27 -9.79 -5.43 13.38
N TYR A 28 -9.51 -4.68 12.33
CA TYR A 28 -8.15 -4.23 12.04
C TYR A 28 -7.64 -3.20 13.05
N LEU A 29 -8.48 -2.26 13.51
CA LEU A 29 -8.10 -1.28 14.53
C LEU A 29 -7.76 -1.93 15.86
N GLU A 30 -8.51 -2.94 16.30
CA GLU A 30 -8.20 -3.71 17.50
C GLU A 30 -6.86 -4.45 17.38
N ARG A 31 -6.58 -5.05 16.22
CA ARG A 31 -5.28 -5.67 15.97
C ARG A 31 -4.14 -4.64 15.97
N ILE A 32 -4.34 -3.49 15.35
CA ILE A 32 -3.38 -2.39 15.36
C ILE A 32 -3.11 -1.94 16.80
N LYS A 33 -4.14 -1.70 17.59
CA LYS A 33 -4.00 -1.33 19.01
C LYS A 33 -3.21 -2.37 19.81
N LYS A 34 -3.46 -3.64 19.55
CA LYS A 34 -2.85 -4.73 20.31
C LYS A 34 -1.38 -4.98 19.92
N TYR A 35 -1.07 -4.97 18.64
CA TYR A 35 0.23 -5.45 18.15
C TYR A 35 1.16 -4.35 17.65
N ASN A 36 0.62 -3.27 17.09
CA ASN A 36 1.44 -2.21 16.50
C ASN A 36 2.37 -1.49 17.52
N PRO A 37 2.03 -1.36 18.81
CA PRO A 37 2.97 -0.78 19.77
C PRO A 37 4.31 -1.49 19.88
N SER A 38 4.34 -2.81 19.65
CA SER A 38 5.58 -3.61 19.65
C SER A 38 6.19 -3.76 18.24
N LEU A 39 5.38 -3.63 17.19
CA LEU A 39 5.80 -3.82 15.80
C LEU A 39 6.18 -2.53 15.09
N ASN A 40 5.66 -1.40 15.54
CA ASN A 40 5.91 -0.07 14.94
C ASN A 40 5.84 -0.11 13.39
N ALA A 41 4.84 -0.83 12.88
CA ALA A 41 4.66 -1.09 11.46
C ALA A 41 3.82 0.01 10.79
N ILE A 42 2.83 0.54 11.51
CA ILE A 42 1.95 1.62 11.05
C ILE A 42 2.24 2.85 11.89
N VAL A 43 2.50 3.95 11.20
CA VAL A 43 2.79 5.26 11.76
C VAL A 43 1.76 6.27 11.25
N SER A 44 1.62 7.44 11.86
CA SER A 44 0.70 8.49 11.40
C SER A 44 -0.73 8.00 11.17
N ILE A 45 -1.33 7.34 12.16
CA ILE A 45 -2.70 6.83 12.09
C ILE A 45 -3.69 7.97 12.30
N LYS A 46 -4.80 7.98 11.54
CA LYS A 46 -5.96 8.85 11.70
C LYS A 46 -6.69 8.54 13.03
N GLU A 47 -7.35 9.54 13.58
CA GLU A 47 -8.18 9.34 14.78
C GLU A 47 -9.22 8.23 14.55
N GLU A 48 -9.35 7.33 15.53
CA GLU A 48 -10.21 6.14 15.43
C GLU A 48 -11.66 6.48 15.13
N GLU A 49 -12.19 7.53 15.79
CA GLU A 49 -13.56 7.97 15.57
C GLU A 49 -13.80 8.39 14.10
N GLN A 50 -12.83 9.05 13.49
CA GLN A 50 -12.92 9.44 12.07
C GLN A 50 -12.96 8.23 11.16
N ILE A 51 -12.12 7.22 11.43
CA ILE A 51 -12.08 5.97 10.66
C ILE A 51 -13.40 5.22 10.80
N ILE A 52 -13.93 5.10 12.01
CA ILE A 52 -15.21 4.42 12.28
C ILE A 52 -16.38 5.14 11.62
N ASN A 53 -16.39 6.47 11.63
CA ASN A 53 -17.45 7.26 10.99
C ASN A 53 -17.40 7.11 9.45
N GLU A 54 -16.21 7.06 8.85
CA GLU A 54 -16.04 6.77 7.43
C GLU A 54 -16.55 5.36 7.08
N ALA A 55 -16.26 4.37 7.94
CA ALA A 55 -16.75 3.01 7.77
C ALA A 55 -18.29 2.91 7.84
N LYS A 56 -18.91 3.58 8.82
CA LYS A 56 -20.38 3.65 8.93
C LYS A 56 -21.03 4.26 7.69
N HIS A 57 -20.44 5.35 7.18
CA HIS A 57 -20.96 5.99 5.96
C HIS A 57 -20.89 5.06 4.75
N LYS A 58 -19.86 4.22 4.66
CA LYS A 58 -19.76 3.19 3.61
C LYS A 58 -20.82 2.07 3.79
N ASP A 59 -21.14 1.68 5.02
CA ASP A 59 -22.22 0.72 5.29
C ASP A 59 -23.58 1.20 4.76
N GLU A 60 -23.83 2.52 4.80
CA GLU A 60 -25.07 3.11 4.27
C GLU A 60 -25.13 3.12 2.73
N LYS A 61 -23.96 3.13 2.06
CA LYS A 61 -23.83 3.31 0.61
C LYS A 61 -22.93 2.25 0.00
N PHE A 62 -23.31 0.99 0.15
CA PHE A 62 -22.55 -0.10 -0.45
C PHE A 62 -22.46 0.05 -1.98
N ASP A 63 -21.25 -0.06 -2.51
CA ASP A 63 -20.96 0.02 -3.94
C ASP A 63 -20.20 -1.25 -4.40
N GLU A 64 -20.92 -2.14 -5.04
CA GLU A 64 -20.39 -3.42 -5.55
C GLU A 64 -19.32 -3.24 -6.64
N SER A 65 -19.31 -2.11 -7.32
CA SER A 65 -18.33 -1.81 -8.38
C SER A 65 -16.94 -1.52 -7.85
N LYS A 66 -16.78 -1.32 -6.54
CA LYS A 66 -15.54 -0.93 -5.88
C LYS A 66 -14.79 -2.15 -5.33
N PRO A 67 -13.68 -2.58 -5.97
CA PRO A 67 -12.98 -3.82 -5.60
C PRO A 67 -12.30 -3.79 -4.24
N LEU A 68 -12.04 -2.61 -3.65
CA LEU A 68 -11.46 -2.46 -2.32
C LEU A 68 -12.46 -1.90 -1.29
N PHE A 69 -13.75 -2.01 -1.57
CA PHE A 69 -14.78 -1.37 -0.78
C PHE A 69 -14.71 -1.72 0.71
N GLY A 70 -14.53 -0.68 1.54
CA GLY A 70 -14.53 -0.81 2.99
C GLY A 70 -13.26 -1.40 3.60
N LEU A 71 -12.24 -1.73 2.82
CA LEU A 71 -10.98 -2.25 3.35
C LEU A 71 -10.12 -1.13 3.95
N PRO A 72 -9.59 -1.28 5.19
CA PRO A 72 -8.63 -0.33 5.74
C PRO A 72 -7.27 -0.47 5.08
N LEU A 73 -6.68 0.65 4.71
CA LEU A 73 -5.44 0.75 3.96
C LEU A 73 -4.47 1.71 4.65
N ALA A 74 -3.17 1.46 4.52
CA ALA A 74 -2.14 2.41 4.91
C ALA A 74 -1.02 2.39 3.87
N SER A 75 -0.67 3.57 3.35
CA SER A 75 0.35 3.71 2.33
C SER A 75 1.74 3.90 2.93
N LYS A 76 2.76 3.40 2.23
CA LYS A 76 4.15 3.61 2.63
C LYS A 76 4.45 5.09 2.81
N ASP A 77 5.19 5.44 3.86
CA ASP A 77 5.51 6.84 4.19
C ASP A 77 6.57 7.48 3.25
N LEU A 78 6.57 7.05 2.00
CA LEU A 78 7.19 7.69 0.84
C LEU A 78 6.15 8.13 -0.21
N LEU A 79 4.90 7.69 -0.07
CA LEU A 79 3.81 8.01 -0.96
C LEU A 79 2.96 9.13 -0.36
N ASP A 80 2.62 10.11 -1.16
CA ASP A 80 1.80 11.22 -0.73
C ASP A 80 0.35 10.79 -0.49
N VAL A 81 -0.17 11.13 0.68
CA VAL A 81 -1.56 10.92 1.09
C VAL A 81 -2.09 12.20 1.71
N VAL A 82 -3.08 12.82 1.09
CA VAL A 82 -3.71 14.04 1.63
C VAL A 82 -4.32 13.76 2.99
N GLY A 83 -4.06 14.66 3.94
CA GLY A 83 -4.49 14.50 5.33
C GLY A 83 -3.49 13.80 6.23
N PHE A 84 -2.40 13.26 5.66
CA PHE A 84 -1.29 12.67 6.43
C PHE A 84 0.03 13.35 6.08
N PRO A 85 0.98 13.43 7.01
CA PRO A 85 2.32 13.87 6.66
C PRO A 85 3.00 12.80 5.78
N THR A 86 3.79 13.22 4.81
CA THR A 86 4.73 12.36 4.08
C THR A 86 6.13 12.67 4.55
N THR A 87 6.52 11.96 5.61
CA THR A 87 7.75 12.28 6.33
C THR A 87 8.99 11.62 5.75
N CYS A 88 8.83 10.56 4.95
CA CYS A 88 9.92 9.71 4.50
C CYS A 88 10.78 9.15 5.66
N GLY A 89 10.25 9.07 6.88
CA GLY A 89 10.99 8.75 8.09
C GLY A 89 12.08 9.78 8.47
N PHE A 90 12.10 10.94 7.84
CA PHE A 90 13.13 11.96 8.01
C PHE A 90 12.59 13.14 8.83
N PRO A 91 13.26 13.53 9.94
CA PRO A 91 12.79 14.62 10.80
C PRO A 91 12.54 15.95 10.09
N GLY A 92 13.30 16.23 9.01
CA GLY A 92 13.14 17.46 8.22
C GLY A 92 11.82 17.52 7.44
N TYR A 93 11.12 16.40 7.26
CA TYR A 93 9.83 16.33 6.57
C TYR A 93 8.66 16.00 7.50
N LYS A 94 8.87 16.02 8.83
CA LYS A 94 7.83 15.64 9.81
C LYS A 94 6.52 16.42 9.67
N ASP A 95 6.58 17.67 9.21
CA ASP A 95 5.45 18.57 9.04
C ASP A 95 5.10 18.81 7.55
N TYR A 96 5.61 17.97 6.64
CA TYR A 96 5.27 18.09 5.23
C TYR A 96 3.94 17.37 4.93
N PHE A 97 2.90 18.15 4.67
CA PHE A 97 1.58 17.67 4.27
C PHE A 97 1.39 17.88 2.75
N PRO A 98 1.25 16.79 1.98
CA PRO A 98 1.06 16.88 0.54
C PRO A 98 -0.30 17.48 0.19
N LYS A 99 -0.37 18.21 -0.94
CA LYS A 99 -1.60 18.79 -1.46
C LYS A 99 -2.33 17.89 -2.46
N LYS A 100 -1.69 16.78 -2.87
CA LYS A 100 -2.23 15.78 -3.80
C LYS A 100 -1.79 14.41 -3.34
N ASN A 101 -2.61 13.42 -3.57
CA ASN A 101 -2.23 12.04 -3.38
C ASN A 101 -1.26 11.57 -4.48
N SER A 102 -0.46 10.55 -4.18
CA SER A 102 0.18 9.73 -5.21
C SER A 102 -0.89 9.02 -6.04
N ILE A 103 -0.63 8.81 -7.34
CA ILE A 103 -1.63 8.24 -8.27
C ILE A 103 -2.18 6.90 -7.77
N ILE A 104 -1.31 6.01 -7.28
CA ILE A 104 -1.75 4.71 -6.77
C ILE A 104 -2.58 4.83 -5.48
N VAL A 105 -2.41 5.90 -4.71
CA VAL A 105 -3.23 6.19 -3.52
C VAL A 105 -4.62 6.64 -3.94
N ASP A 106 -4.73 7.56 -4.91
CA ASP A 106 -6.03 7.96 -5.47
C ASP A 106 -6.79 6.73 -5.97
N ARG A 107 -6.15 5.84 -6.71
CA ARG A 107 -6.76 4.62 -7.23
C ARG A 107 -7.28 3.70 -6.12
N GLN A 108 -6.52 3.55 -5.03
CA GLN A 108 -6.95 2.75 -3.88
C GLN A 108 -8.19 3.36 -3.18
N ILE A 109 -8.21 4.68 -3.02
CA ILE A 109 -9.36 5.41 -2.45
C ILE A 109 -10.58 5.33 -3.38
N ASP A 110 -10.37 5.56 -4.68
CA ASP A 110 -11.43 5.48 -5.70
C ASP A 110 -12.00 4.07 -5.81
N ALA A 111 -11.19 3.04 -5.58
CA ALA A 111 -11.62 1.65 -5.49
C ALA A 111 -12.40 1.31 -4.20
N GLY A 112 -12.63 2.29 -3.34
CA GLY A 112 -13.46 2.14 -2.14
C GLY A 112 -12.70 1.87 -0.84
N GLY A 113 -11.37 1.85 -0.85
CA GLY A 113 -10.55 1.69 0.35
C GLY A 113 -10.70 2.85 1.35
N ILE A 114 -10.42 2.57 2.61
CA ILE A 114 -10.40 3.56 3.71
C ILE A 114 -8.95 3.79 4.11
N MET A 115 -8.40 4.93 3.78
CA MET A 115 -7.02 5.27 4.15
C MET A 115 -6.94 5.64 5.63
N ILE A 116 -6.30 4.76 6.43
CA ILE A 116 -6.25 4.90 7.89
C ILE A 116 -4.91 5.41 8.43
N GLY A 117 -3.84 5.33 7.64
CA GLY A 117 -2.51 5.71 8.12
C GLY A 117 -1.39 5.55 7.09
N LYS A 118 -0.16 5.55 7.58
CA LYS A 118 1.07 5.35 6.82
C LYS A 118 1.84 4.14 7.37
N THR A 119 2.50 3.34 6.51
CA THR A 119 3.40 2.29 6.96
C THR A 119 4.84 2.80 7.07
N ASN A 120 5.56 2.33 8.10
CA ASN A 120 6.92 2.76 8.38
C ASN A 120 7.91 2.39 7.27
N THR A 121 8.93 3.21 7.08
CA THR A 121 9.93 3.07 6.01
C THR A 121 11.34 3.24 6.54
N ALA A 122 12.35 2.72 5.84
CA ALA A 122 13.71 3.18 6.04
C ALA A 122 13.79 4.69 5.73
N GLU A 123 14.65 5.43 6.44
CA GLU A 123 14.81 6.87 6.26
C GLU A 123 15.07 7.22 4.79
N LEU A 124 14.24 8.12 4.22
CA LEU A 124 14.25 8.53 2.81
C LEU A 124 14.11 7.35 1.81
N GLY A 125 13.65 6.20 2.27
CA GLY A 125 13.56 4.98 1.46
C GLY A 125 14.91 4.32 1.18
N VAL A 126 15.98 4.79 1.79
CA VAL A 126 17.35 4.31 1.55
C VAL A 126 17.78 3.41 2.70
N GLY A 127 17.86 2.12 2.45
CA GLY A 127 18.31 1.14 3.44
C GLY A 127 17.64 -0.22 3.32
N ALA A 128 18.36 -1.25 3.73
CA ALA A 128 17.89 -2.64 3.74
C ALA A 128 17.15 -3.01 5.04
N HIS A 129 17.04 -2.07 5.97
CA HIS A 129 16.34 -2.22 7.26
C HIS A 129 15.39 -1.05 7.46
N THR A 130 14.19 -1.34 7.97
CA THR A 130 13.22 -0.29 8.27
C THR A 130 13.49 0.30 9.63
N ALA A 131 14.30 1.34 9.60
CA ALA A 131 14.67 2.16 10.74
C ALA A 131 14.83 3.61 10.30
N ASN A 132 14.37 4.54 11.13
CA ASN A 132 14.52 5.97 10.88
C ASN A 132 14.55 6.76 12.19
N ARG A 133 14.98 8.02 12.11
CA ARG A 133 15.14 8.90 13.29
C ARG A 133 13.82 9.46 13.80
N LEU A 134 12.74 9.38 13.03
CA LEU A 134 11.47 9.96 13.39
C LEU A 134 10.59 8.99 14.17
N PHE A 135 10.47 7.75 13.67
CA PHE A 135 9.59 6.73 14.24
C PHE A 135 10.35 5.56 14.87
N GLY A 136 11.65 5.44 14.64
CA GLY A 136 12.44 4.33 15.12
C GLY A 136 12.40 3.10 14.21
N ILE A 137 12.57 1.93 14.81
CA ILE A 137 12.72 0.65 14.13
C ILE A 137 11.37 -0.07 14.01
N THR A 138 11.11 -0.68 12.86
CA THR A 138 10.11 -1.74 12.72
C THR A 138 10.82 -3.09 12.83
N PRO A 139 10.64 -3.84 13.92
CA PRO A 139 11.21 -5.18 14.08
C PRO A 139 10.51 -6.19 13.18
N ASN A 140 11.10 -7.39 13.09
CA ASN A 140 10.47 -8.49 12.37
C ASN A 140 9.27 -9.04 13.16
N VAL A 141 8.24 -9.49 12.45
CA VAL A 141 7.04 -10.10 13.05
C VAL A 141 7.34 -11.39 13.82
N TYR A 142 8.40 -12.10 13.43
CA TYR A 142 8.81 -13.38 14.06
C TYR A 142 9.83 -13.22 15.20
N GLY A 143 10.36 -12.01 15.39
CA GLY A 143 11.31 -11.75 16.48
C GLY A 143 11.76 -10.29 16.51
N ASN A 144 11.63 -9.68 17.67
CA ASN A 144 11.91 -8.24 17.87
C ASN A 144 13.39 -7.86 17.77
N THR A 145 14.31 -8.81 17.77
CA THR A 145 15.76 -8.61 17.55
C THR A 145 16.16 -8.77 16.09
N GLN A 146 15.24 -9.16 15.23
CA GLN A 146 15.48 -9.42 13.82
C GLN A 146 15.00 -8.26 12.97
N SER A 147 15.63 -8.08 11.81
CA SER A 147 15.24 -7.06 10.84
C SER A 147 13.93 -7.43 10.16
N SER A 148 13.06 -6.45 9.92
CA SER A 148 11.89 -6.57 9.04
C SER A 148 12.23 -6.44 7.56
N GLY A 149 13.52 -6.25 7.23
CA GLY A 149 13.89 -5.85 5.88
C GLY A 149 13.53 -4.37 5.62
N GLY A 150 13.80 -3.90 4.42
CA GLY A 150 13.57 -2.50 4.02
C GLY A 150 13.62 -2.32 2.49
N SER A 151 13.19 -1.17 2.08
CA SER A 151 12.73 -0.01 2.86
C SER A 151 11.23 -0.07 3.23
N SER A 152 10.42 -1.03 2.76
CA SER A 152 8.98 -1.16 3.05
C SER A 152 8.70 -2.17 4.18
N GLY A 153 9.54 -2.20 5.24
CA GLY A 153 9.40 -3.16 6.33
C GLY A 153 8.11 -2.97 7.13
N GLY A 154 7.65 -1.73 7.32
CA GLY A 154 6.36 -1.46 7.93
C GLY A 154 5.20 -2.11 7.18
N ALA A 155 5.20 -2.03 5.84
CA ALA A 155 4.21 -2.70 5.00
C ALA A 155 4.27 -4.24 5.14
N GLY A 156 5.47 -4.83 5.05
CA GLY A 156 5.65 -6.28 5.21
C GLY A 156 5.17 -6.80 6.56
N VAL A 157 5.56 -6.13 7.63
CA VAL A 157 5.15 -6.51 9.01
C VAL A 157 3.66 -6.28 9.23
N ALA A 158 3.09 -5.18 8.73
CA ALA A 158 1.66 -4.91 8.87
C ALA A 158 0.80 -5.98 8.19
N VAL A 159 1.20 -6.44 7.00
CA VAL A 159 0.51 -7.51 6.27
C VAL A 159 0.69 -8.86 6.97
N ALA A 160 1.90 -9.20 7.39
CA ALA A 160 2.19 -10.46 8.06
C ALA A 160 1.47 -10.60 9.41
N ALA A 161 1.37 -9.49 10.17
CA ALA A 161 0.68 -9.45 11.45
C ALA A 161 -0.84 -9.23 11.33
N GLU A 162 -1.38 -9.21 10.10
CA GLU A 162 -2.80 -8.88 9.84
C GLU A 162 -3.25 -7.54 10.42
N LEU A 163 -2.39 -6.53 10.41
CA LEU A 163 -2.77 -5.15 10.72
C LEU A 163 -3.40 -4.47 9.51
N LEU A 164 -3.15 -5.02 8.33
CA LEU A 164 -3.73 -4.59 7.05
C LEU A 164 -4.01 -5.83 6.18
N PRO A 165 -5.03 -5.78 5.31
CA PRO A 165 -5.32 -6.86 4.38
C PRO A 165 -4.20 -7.08 3.35
N PHE A 166 -3.65 -6.00 2.84
CA PHE A 166 -2.47 -5.89 1.98
C PHE A 166 -1.87 -4.48 2.14
N ALA A 167 -0.74 -4.20 1.51
CA ALA A 167 -0.12 -2.87 1.55
C ALA A 167 0.58 -2.53 0.22
N ASP A 168 0.66 -1.24 -0.08
CA ASP A 168 1.57 -0.73 -1.09
C ASP A 168 3.00 -0.58 -0.53
N GLY A 169 3.94 -0.43 -1.44
CA GLY A 169 5.33 -0.16 -1.14
C GLY A 169 6.03 0.49 -2.32
N THR A 170 7.34 0.64 -2.22
CA THR A 170 8.19 1.07 -3.34
C THR A 170 9.41 0.17 -3.40
N ASP A 171 9.88 -0.13 -4.60
CA ASP A 171 11.02 -1.03 -4.81
C ASP A 171 12.02 -0.42 -5.81
N MET A 172 13.18 0.00 -5.31
CA MET A 172 14.31 0.43 -6.15
C MET A 172 15.33 -0.70 -6.31
N MET A 173 15.71 -1.34 -5.21
CA MET A 173 16.71 -2.40 -5.14
C MET A 173 16.28 -3.54 -4.21
N GLY A 174 14.98 -3.90 -4.20
CA GLY A 174 14.44 -4.97 -3.36
C GLY A 174 13.48 -4.49 -2.27
N SER A 175 13.10 -3.21 -2.25
CA SER A 175 12.38 -2.63 -1.09
C SER A 175 10.93 -3.07 -0.89
N CYS A 176 10.32 -3.82 -1.81
CA CYS A 176 9.11 -4.62 -1.57
C CYS A 176 9.47 -6.09 -1.32
N ARG A 177 10.36 -6.63 -2.14
CA ARG A 177 10.71 -8.06 -2.14
C ARG A 177 11.48 -8.47 -0.88
N THR A 178 12.45 -7.67 -0.43
CA THR A 178 13.21 -7.97 0.79
C THR A 178 12.33 -7.98 2.04
N PRO A 179 11.51 -6.95 2.34
CA PRO A 179 10.58 -7.02 3.46
C PRO A 179 9.60 -8.19 3.38
N ALA A 180 9.10 -8.51 2.20
CA ALA A 180 8.21 -9.63 2.00
C ALA A 180 8.87 -10.97 2.35
N ALA A 181 10.12 -11.18 1.89
CA ALA A 181 10.88 -12.38 2.22
C ALA A 181 11.13 -12.52 3.73
N TYR A 182 11.45 -11.41 4.42
CA TYR A 182 11.69 -11.39 5.86
C TYR A 182 10.41 -11.60 6.69
N ALA A 183 9.27 -11.13 6.18
CA ALA A 183 7.98 -11.23 6.84
C ALA A 183 7.16 -12.46 6.40
N ASN A 184 7.70 -13.32 5.51
CA ASN A 184 7.02 -14.50 4.96
C ASN A 184 5.67 -14.15 4.31
N VAL A 185 5.67 -13.10 3.50
CA VAL A 185 4.53 -12.67 2.67
C VAL A 185 4.98 -12.51 1.21
N TYR A 186 4.06 -12.29 0.31
CA TYR A 186 4.38 -12.00 -1.08
C TYR A 186 4.73 -10.53 -1.25
N GLY A 187 5.80 -10.24 -2.01
CA GLY A 187 6.20 -8.89 -2.39
C GLY A 187 6.46 -8.82 -3.89
N PHE A 188 5.79 -7.90 -4.55
CA PHE A 188 5.85 -7.78 -5.99
C PHE A 188 6.46 -6.44 -6.42
N ARG A 189 7.48 -6.55 -7.28
CA ARG A 189 8.05 -5.42 -8.01
C ARG A 189 7.65 -5.54 -9.47
N PRO A 190 6.71 -4.71 -9.96
CA PRO A 190 6.31 -4.73 -11.36
C PRO A 190 7.40 -4.15 -12.28
N THR A 191 7.22 -4.32 -13.58
CA THR A 191 7.96 -3.58 -14.58
C THR A 191 7.82 -2.08 -14.35
N PRO A 192 8.92 -1.30 -14.40
CA PRO A 192 8.83 0.14 -14.31
C PRO A 192 7.84 0.72 -15.32
N GLY A 193 6.95 1.60 -14.85
CA GLY A 193 5.90 2.19 -15.68
C GLY A 193 4.54 1.48 -15.63
N LEU A 194 4.46 0.21 -15.21
CA LEU A 194 3.17 -0.48 -15.02
C LEU A 194 2.32 0.21 -13.94
N LEU A 195 2.95 0.62 -12.84
CA LEU A 195 2.33 1.43 -11.81
C LEU A 195 2.76 2.90 -11.99
N PRO A 196 1.81 3.82 -12.19
CA PRO A 196 2.14 5.21 -12.45
C PRO A 196 2.67 5.92 -11.20
N ASP A 197 3.69 6.75 -11.41
CA ASP A 197 4.29 7.59 -10.36
C ASP A 197 4.57 8.99 -10.91
N TYR A 198 4.11 10.05 -10.22
CA TYR A 198 4.39 11.44 -10.62
C TYR A 198 5.89 11.76 -10.70
N ARG A 199 6.72 11.09 -9.92
CA ARG A 199 8.17 11.29 -9.94
C ARG A 199 8.83 10.91 -11.25
N THR A 200 8.12 10.14 -12.08
CA THR A 200 8.59 9.71 -13.40
C THR A 200 8.36 10.75 -14.50
N ASN A 201 7.59 11.80 -14.20
CA ASN A 201 7.21 12.85 -15.16
C ASN A 201 8.20 14.01 -15.29
N ASP A 202 9.33 13.99 -14.61
CA ASP A 202 10.35 15.02 -14.79
C ASP A 202 11.06 14.82 -16.14
N LYS A 203 10.42 15.30 -17.22
CA LYS A 203 10.93 15.26 -18.61
C LYS A 203 12.34 15.84 -18.78
N LYS A 204 12.86 16.52 -17.75
CA LYS A 204 14.21 17.12 -17.77
C LYS A 204 15.28 16.13 -17.30
N LYS A 205 14.91 15.01 -16.73
CA LYS A 205 15.84 14.01 -16.25
C LYS A 205 15.70 12.74 -17.10
N ASN A 206 16.55 12.62 -18.13
CA ASN A 206 16.78 11.36 -18.85
C ASN A 206 17.41 10.27 -17.95
N LEU A 207 16.95 10.15 -16.70
CA LEU A 207 17.45 9.15 -15.77
C LEU A 207 16.56 7.92 -15.87
N PRO A 208 17.16 6.72 -15.96
CA PRO A 208 16.39 5.49 -15.96
C PRO A 208 15.58 5.39 -14.67
N ILE A 209 14.31 4.99 -14.80
CA ILE A 209 13.43 4.80 -13.66
C ILE A 209 13.82 3.48 -13.00
N ILE A 210 14.52 3.59 -11.89
CA ILE A 210 14.96 2.44 -11.11
C ILE A 210 13.92 2.08 -10.06
N SER A 211 13.28 3.09 -9.44
CA SER A 211 12.26 2.89 -8.40
C SER A 211 10.88 2.78 -9.01
N THR A 212 10.10 1.81 -8.58
CA THR A 212 8.70 1.64 -8.94
C THR A 212 7.87 1.40 -7.68
N PRO A 213 6.61 1.87 -7.63
CA PRO A 213 5.67 1.36 -6.66
C PRO A 213 5.52 -0.16 -6.79
N GLY A 214 5.08 -0.80 -5.73
CA GLY A 214 4.84 -2.24 -5.70
C GLY A 214 3.83 -2.58 -4.60
N CYS A 215 3.58 -3.85 -4.39
CA CYS A 215 2.60 -4.32 -3.42
C CYS A 215 3.11 -5.51 -2.60
N LEU A 216 2.50 -5.67 -1.41
CA LEU A 216 2.74 -6.76 -0.47
C LEU A 216 1.40 -7.33 -0.02
N ALA A 217 1.27 -8.66 -0.01
CA ALA A 217 0.06 -9.36 0.40
C ALA A 217 0.37 -10.72 1.00
N ARG A 218 -0.59 -11.31 1.76
CA ARG A 218 -0.44 -12.67 2.28
C ARG A 218 -0.65 -13.76 1.24
N THR A 219 -1.40 -13.46 0.19
CA THR A 219 -1.67 -14.40 -0.89
C THR A 219 -1.45 -13.77 -2.27
N PRO A 220 -1.14 -14.56 -3.31
CA PRO A 220 -1.05 -14.05 -4.68
C PRO A 220 -2.38 -13.45 -5.17
N ASP A 221 -3.51 -14.03 -4.77
CA ASP A 221 -4.85 -13.53 -5.16
C ASP A 221 -5.13 -12.14 -4.58
N ASP A 222 -4.80 -11.92 -3.30
CA ASP A 222 -4.94 -10.60 -2.67
C ASP A 222 -4.01 -9.58 -3.34
N MET A 223 -2.80 -10.01 -3.73
CA MET A 223 -1.86 -9.18 -4.46
C MET A 223 -2.40 -8.80 -5.85
N ALA A 224 -3.01 -9.75 -6.56
CA ALA A 224 -3.60 -9.49 -7.87
C ALA A 224 -4.74 -8.47 -7.78
N ILE A 225 -5.60 -8.55 -6.76
CA ILE A 225 -6.68 -7.57 -6.53
C ILE A 225 -6.10 -6.16 -6.37
N LEU A 226 -5.06 -6.00 -5.54
CA LEU A 226 -4.44 -4.68 -5.36
C LEU A 226 -3.75 -4.21 -6.64
N LEU A 227 -3.05 -5.11 -7.33
CA LEU A 227 -2.33 -4.78 -8.56
C LEU A 227 -3.29 -4.32 -9.66
N ASP A 228 -4.42 -5.01 -9.85
CA ASP A 228 -5.46 -4.62 -10.82
C ASP A 228 -6.02 -3.22 -10.57
N VAL A 229 -6.11 -2.83 -9.29
CA VAL A 229 -6.57 -1.49 -8.91
C VAL A 229 -5.54 -0.40 -9.23
N ILE A 230 -4.27 -0.66 -8.91
CA ILE A 230 -3.24 0.39 -8.96
C ILE A 230 -2.47 0.44 -10.29
N ALA A 231 -2.57 -0.58 -11.15
CA ALA A 231 -1.89 -0.67 -12.43
C ALA A 231 -2.59 0.13 -13.55
N GLY A 232 -1.87 0.34 -14.63
CA GLY A 232 -2.38 0.93 -15.87
C GLY A 232 -2.01 2.38 -16.08
N GLU A 233 -2.37 2.90 -17.25
CA GLU A 233 -2.01 4.23 -17.75
C GLU A 233 -2.54 5.37 -16.86
N HIS A 234 -1.80 6.48 -16.85
CA HIS A 234 -2.26 7.72 -16.23
C HIS A 234 -1.76 8.91 -17.04
N LYS A 235 -2.65 9.88 -17.30
CA LYS A 235 -2.37 11.08 -18.13
C LYS A 235 -1.14 11.89 -17.66
N ASP A 236 -0.83 11.83 -16.37
CA ASP A 236 0.30 12.53 -15.78
C ASP A 236 1.55 11.63 -15.65
N CYS A 237 1.50 10.36 -16.14
CA CYS A 237 2.62 9.45 -16.16
C CYS A 237 2.77 8.86 -17.57
N LEU A 238 3.65 9.45 -18.37
CA LEU A 238 3.77 9.18 -19.81
C LEU A 238 4.61 7.94 -20.15
N LEU A 239 5.05 7.16 -19.18
CA LEU A 239 5.98 6.05 -19.41
C LEU A 239 5.35 4.82 -20.07
N TYR A 240 4.05 4.71 -20.02
CA TYR A 240 3.30 3.59 -20.59
C TYR A 240 2.42 4.03 -21.77
N THR A 241 2.60 5.23 -22.27
CA THR A 241 1.90 5.67 -23.47
C THR A 241 2.66 5.21 -24.68
N SER A 242 2.07 4.26 -25.41
CA SER A 242 2.42 3.83 -26.77
C SER A 242 3.92 3.81 -27.08
N ASP A 243 4.57 2.71 -26.80
CA ASP A 243 5.78 2.40 -27.54
C ASP A 243 5.34 2.11 -28.98
N ALA A 244 5.66 3.01 -29.91
CA ALA A 244 5.39 2.82 -31.33
C ALA A 244 6.03 1.54 -31.90
N ALA A 245 6.98 0.94 -31.17
CA ALA A 245 7.54 -0.36 -31.46
C ALA A 245 6.57 -1.50 -31.15
N ASP A 246 5.75 -1.39 -30.12
CA ASP A 246 4.72 -2.39 -29.81
C ASP A 246 3.58 -2.38 -30.85
N GLU A 247 3.22 -1.18 -31.34
CA GLU A 247 2.24 -1.04 -32.43
C GLU A 247 2.76 -1.59 -33.76
N GLY A 248 4.06 -1.41 -34.04
CA GLY A 248 4.70 -1.88 -35.28
C GLY A 248 4.89 -3.38 -35.38
N LEU A 249 4.98 -4.09 -34.27
CA LEU A 249 5.22 -5.53 -34.22
C LEU A 249 3.92 -6.35 -34.10
N GLY A 250 2.76 -5.71 -34.01
CA GLY A 250 1.47 -6.41 -33.88
C GLY A 250 1.42 -7.33 -32.67
N VAL A 251 2.22 -7.07 -31.66
CA VAL A 251 2.12 -7.75 -30.37
C VAL A 251 0.89 -7.19 -29.68
N ASP A 252 -0.24 -7.79 -29.98
CA ASP A 252 -1.44 -7.64 -29.18
C ASP A 252 -1.16 -8.19 -27.78
N LEU A 253 -0.71 -7.32 -26.90
CA LEU A 253 -0.74 -7.56 -25.46
C LEU A 253 -2.20 -7.55 -24.99
N GLY A 254 -3.11 -7.80 -25.93
CA GLY A 254 -4.54 -7.82 -25.78
C GLY A 254 -4.96 -8.46 -24.51
N GLY A 255 -5.38 -7.61 -23.61
CA GLY A 255 -6.39 -7.91 -22.61
C GLY A 255 -6.24 -9.17 -21.77
N ARG A 256 -5.04 -9.73 -21.64
CA ARG A 256 -4.80 -10.70 -20.58
C ARG A 256 -4.65 -9.95 -19.27
N ARG A 257 -5.80 -9.71 -18.66
CA ARG A 257 -5.86 -9.52 -17.23
C ARG A 257 -5.19 -10.75 -16.61
N ILE A 258 -4.09 -10.53 -15.95
CA ILE A 258 -3.44 -11.54 -15.12
C ILE A 258 -4.31 -11.78 -13.92
#